data_4e0f17b09dcb8909afa387dead8156ce
#
_entry.id   4e0f17b09dcb8909afa387dead8156ce
#
_cell.length_a   1.000
_cell.length_b   1.000
_cell.length_c   1.000
_cell.angle_alpha   90.00
_cell.angle_beta   90.00
_cell.angle_gamma   90.00
#
_symmetry.space_group_name_H-M   'P 1'
#
loop_
_entity.id
_entity.type
_entity.pdbx_description
1 polymer ?
#
loop_
_entity_poly.entity_id
_entity_poly.type
_entity_poly.pdbx_seq_one_letter_code
_entity_poly.pdbx_strand_id
1 'polypeptide(L)'
;MINWDDPLAPISQPAEALHPAANPVLDENQGQATAAQAAPNIDVRPVNPDDKRVINGMTDINQLAPFKYPWAWEYFLNANRNHWTPLDINMAQDVHDYGHSLTLEERHVYENVLSYLTTSDILAMRNIGLAVMEKMSAPELQIYQARQVYEESLHTWTYQHCIETLGLDQGEIYNRYRVVPEINGKIQIANRRLDSVLRADIDLSNRDELHNFLMAYIFFAGIFEGCWFYNGFSPIFALQRRGLMKGTAEQFLHHA
;
A
#
# COMPACT_ATOMS: atom_id res chain seq x y z
N MET A 1 -19.72 9.99 15.49
CA MET A 1 -18.32 10.09 15.97
C MET A 1 -17.89 8.69 16.33
N ILE A 2 -16.81 8.18 15.74
CA ILE A 2 -16.30 6.83 16.04
C ILE A 2 -15.78 6.85 17.48
N ASN A 3 -16.22 5.90 18.29
CA ASN A 3 -15.64 5.70 19.62
C ASN A 3 -14.34 4.88 19.47
N TRP A 4 -13.21 5.51 19.69
CA TRP A 4 -11.89 4.87 19.53
C TRP A 4 -11.55 3.90 20.68
N ASP A 5 -12.27 3.98 21.81
CA ASP A 5 -12.11 3.07 22.95
C ASP A 5 -12.90 1.76 22.75
N ASP A 6 -13.95 1.79 21.93
CA ASP A 6 -14.72 0.63 21.50
C ASP A 6 -15.32 0.88 20.11
N PRO A 7 -14.57 0.59 19.04
CA PRO A 7 -15.02 0.85 17.67
C PRO A 7 -16.20 -0.04 17.22
N LEU A 8 -16.55 -1.09 17.98
CA LEU A 8 -17.66 -2.00 17.69
C LEU A 8 -18.90 -1.70 18.55
N ALA A 9 -18.85 -0.69 19.41
CA ALA A 9 -20.02 -0.31 20.20
C ALA A 9 -21.15 0.18 19.29
N PRO A 10 -22.39 -0.28 19.47
CA PRO A 10 -23.51 0.19 18.66
C PRO A 10 -23.71 1.70 18.86
N ILE A 11 -23.88 2.43 17.76
CA ILE A 11 -24.15 3.88 17.80
C ILE A 11 -25.53 4.08 18.43
N SER A 12 -25.56 4.53 19.67
CA SER A 12 -26.77 4.62 20.51
C SER A 12 -27.55 5.94 20.38
N GLN A 13 -27.26 6.76 19.36
CA GLN A 13 -28.04 7.98 19.11
C GLN A 13 -28.43 8.09 17.63
N PRO A 14 -29.70 8.37 17.31
CA PRO A 14 -30.09 8.75 15.97
C PRO A 14 -29.41 10.07 15.63
N ALA A 15 -28.82 10.15 14.43
CA ALA A 15 -28.28 11.38 13.90
C ALA A 15 -29.41 12.44 13.89
N GLU A 16 -29.25 13.50 14.68
CA GLU A 16 -30.07 14.70 14.51
C GLU A 16 -29.82 15.19 13.08
N ALA A 17 -30.92 15.32 12.34
CA ALA A 17 -30.88 15.87 10.99
C ALA A 17 -30.21 17.25 11.06
N LEU A 18 -29.07 17.38 10.41
CA LEU A 18 -28.45 18.68 10.17
C LEU A 18 -29.42 19.51 9.35
N HIS A 19 -30.16 20.38 9.99
CA HIS A 19 -30.89 21.43 9.29
C HIS A 19 -29.88 22.27 8.52
N PRO A 20 -30.10 22.55 7.23
CA PRO A 20 -29.23 23.47 6.50
C PRO A 20 -29.27 24.81 7.24
N ALA A 21 -28.11 25.27 7.65
CA ALA A 21 -27.94 26.60 8.24
C ALA A 21 -28.53 27.61 7.25
N ALA A 22 -29.51 28.39 7.71
CA ALA A 22 -30.06 29.48 6.93
C ALA A 22 -28.91 30.44 6.58
N ASN A 23 -28.79 30.76 5.29
CA ASN A 23 -27.85 31.80 4.84
C ASN A 23 -28.13 33.09 5.62
N PRO A 24 -27.13 33.75 6.20
CA PRO A 24 -27.33 35.06 6.80
C PRO A 24 -27.79 36.03 5.70
N VAL A 25 -28.96 36.62 5.92
CA VAL A 25 -29.44 37.73 5.10
C VAL A 25 -28.43 38.88 5.29
N LEU A 26 -27.71 39.25 4.23
CA LEU A 26 -26.83 40.43 4.23
C LEU A 26 -27.71 41.68 4.36
N ASP A 27 -27.59 42.38 5.48
CA ASP A 27 -28.20 43.68 5.70
C ASP A 27 -27.48 44.74 4.83
N GLU A 28 -28.16 45.29 3.85
CA GLU A 28 -27.62 46.22 2.86
C GLU A 28 -27.51 47.66 3.39
N ASN A 29 -27.14 47.90 4.64
CA ASN A 29 -26.91 49.27 5.06
C ASN A 29 -25.91 49.39 6.20
N GLN A 30 -24.64 49.42 5.87
CA GLN A 30 -23.67 50.29 6.58
C GLN A 30 -22.44 50.52 5.71
N GLY A 31 -22.43 51.66 5.04
CA GLY A 31 -21.25 52.15 4.33
C GLY A 31 -20.19 52.67 5.29
N GLN A 32 -19.00 52.13 5.11
CA GLN A 32 -17.75 52.89 5.13
C GLN A 32 -16.67 51.99 4.51
N ALA A 33 -16.28 52.34 3.31
CA ALA A 33 -15.20 51.68 2.59
C ALA A 33 -13.87 51.98 3.29
N THR A 34 -13.39 51.03 4.08
CA THR A 34 -11.95 50.91 4.33
C THR A 34 -11.33 50.32 3.08
N ALA A 35 -10.27 50.96 2.57
CA ALA A 35 -9.56 50.53 1.37
C ALA A 35 -9.32 49.03 1.36
N ALA A 36 -10.02 48.32 0.47
CA ALA A 36 -9.79 46.92 0.21
C ALA A 36 -8.33 46.82 -0.24
N GLN A 37 -7.50 46.17 0.56
CA GLN A 37 -6.23 45.64 0.09
C GLN A 37 -6.57 44.75 -1.11
N ALA A 38 -6.08 45.16 -2.29
CA ALA A 38 -6.28 44.39 -3.51
C ALA A 38 -5.83 42.95 -3.22
N ALA A 39 -6.76 42.00 -3.38
CA ALA A 39 -6.44 40.58 -3.27
C ALA A 39 -5.23 40.31 -4.17
N PRO A 40 -4.25 39.51 -3.73
CA PRO A 40 -3.10 39.21 -4.57
C PRO A 40 -3.63 38.71 -5.91
N ASN A 41 -3.10 39.28 -7.00
CA ASN A 41 -3.49 38.89 -8.34
C ASN A 41 -3.04 37.45 -8.56
N ILE A 42 -3.90 36.53 -8.23
CA ILE A 42 -3.66 35.11 -8.44
C ILE A 42 -3.75 34.91 -9.95
N ASP A 43 -2.61 34.64 -10.57
CA ASP A 43 -2.53 34.31 -11.99
C ASP A 43 -3.24 32.97 -12.22
N VAL A 44 -4.53 33.03 -12.51
CA VAL A 44 -5.38 31.84 -12.75
C VAL A 44 -5.18 31.38 -14.20
N ARG A 45 -4.02 30.81 -14.49
CA ARG A 45 -3.78 30.16 -15.77
C ARG A 45 -4.42 28.78 -15.82
N PRO A 46 -4.89 28.32 -16.99
CA PRO A 46 -5.29 26.93 -17.16
C PRO A 46 -4.15 25.99 -16.77
N VAL A 47 -4.46 24.96 -16.01
CA VAL A 47 -3.48 23.93 -15.62
C VAL A 47 -3.02 23.16 -16.85
N ASN A 48 -1.70 23.14 -17.07
CA ASN A 48 -1.08 22.35 -18.14
C ASN A 48 -0.55 21.03 -17.57
N PRO A 49 -0.99 19.85 -18.07
CA PRO A 49 -0.48 18.56 -17.62
C PRO A 49 1.05 18.44 -17.72
N ASP A 50 1.67 19.11 -18.70
CA ASP A 50 3.12 19.04 -18.90
C ASP A 50 3.93 19.68 -17.77
N ASP A 51 3.31 20.56 -16.97
CA ASP A 51 3.97 21.17 -15.81
C ASP A 51 4.10 20.20 -14.62
N LYS A 52 3.33 19.12 -14.60
CA LYS A 52 3.42 18.10 -13.56
C LYS A 52 4.73 17.32 -13.67
N ARG A 53 5.29 16.95 -12.51
CA ARG A 53 6.50 16.13 -12.41
C ARG A 53 6.22 14.87 -11.63
N VAL A 54 6.84 13.78 -12.03
CA VAL A 54 6.72 12.49 -11.30
C VAL A 54 7.41 12.62 -9.95
N ILE A 55 8.61 13.19 -9.93
CA ILE A 55 9.44 13.31 -8.74
C ILE A 55 9.96 14.74 -8.63
N ASN A 56 9.43 15.51 -7.68
CA ASN A 56 9.95 16.85 -7.35
C ASN A 56 9.68 17.26 -5.90
N GLY A 57 9.09 16.38 -5.09
CA GLY A 57 8.79 16.66 -3.68
C GLY A 57 7.73 17.74 -3.41
N MET A 58 7.11 18.29 -4.46
CA MET A 58 6.07 19.32 -4.35
C MET A 58 4.79 18.85 -5.03
N THR A 59 3.70 18.88 -4.28
CA THR A 59 2.37 18.50 -4.77
C THR A 59 1.45 19.72 -4.78
N ASP A 60 0.78 19.96 -5.88
CA ASP A 60 -0.32 20.89 -5.96
C ASP A 60 -1.63 20.11 -6.07
N ILE A 61 -2.40 20.09 -4.99
CA ILE A 61 -3.66 19.36 -4.91
C ILE A 61 -4.74 19.88 -5.87
N ASN A 62 -4.57 21.10 -6.41
CA ASN A 62 -5.49 21.67 -7.39
C ASN A 62 -5.21 21.17 -8.81
N GLN A 63 -4.12 20.43 -9.03
CA GLN A 63 -3.71 19.92 -10.33
C GLN A 63 -4.11 18.46 -10.58
N LEU A 64 -5.17 17.98 -9.94
CA LEU A 64 -5.66 16.64 -10.21
C LEU A 64 -6.13 16.51 -11.67
N ALA A 65 -6.87 17.49 -12.17
CA ALA A 65 -7.30 17.54 -13.58
C ALA A 65 -6.78 18.82 -14.26
N PRO A 66 -6.40 18.75 -15.54
CA PRO A 66 -6.33 17.57 -16.40
C PRO A 66 -5.21 16.63 -15.99
N PHE A 67 -5.43 15.31 -16.17
CA PHE A 67 -4.43 14.30 -15.82
C PHE A 67 -3.24 14.33 -16.78
N LYS A 68 -2.03 14.36 -16.23
CA LYS A 68 -0.80 14.10 -16.98
C LYS A 68 -0.57 12.59 -17.17
N TYR A 69 -0.98 11.80 -16.20
CA TYR A 69 -0.82 10.36 -16.18
C TYR A 69 -2.19 9.67 -16.08
N PRO A 70 -3.04 9.74 -17.13
CA PRO A 70 -4.39 9.18 -17.11
C PRO A 70 -4.40 7.66 -16.84
N TRP A 71 -3.35 6.93 -17.25
CA TRP A 71 -3.19 5.51 -16.97
C TRP A 71 -3.19 5.19 -15.46
N ALA A 72 -2.61 6.07 -14.63
CA ALA A 72 -2.58 5.87 -13.18
C ALA A 72 -4.00 6.01 -12.59
N TRP A 73 -4.77 6.94 -13.10
CA TRP A 73 -6.18 7.08 -12.72
C TRP A 73 -7.04 5.89 -13.18
N GLU A 74 -6.85 5.44 -14.42
CA GLU A 74 -7.55 4.26 -14.96
C GLU A 74 -7.20 2.99 -14.16
N TYR A 75 -5.94 2.81 -13.81
CA TYR A 75 -5.50 1.70 -12.96
C TYR A 75 -6.21 1.74 -11.60
N PHE A 76 -6.21 2.90 -10.93
CA PHE A 76 -6.91 3.08 -9.65
C PHE A 76 -8.40 2.71 -9.77
N LEU A 77 -9.09 3.18 -10.81
CA LEU A 77 -10.51 2.86 -11.03
C LEU A 77 -10.73 1.36 -11.26
N ASN A 78 -9.87 0.71 -12.04
CA ASN A 78 -9.97 -0.71 -12.35
C ASN A 78 -9.68 -1.56 -11.12
N ALA A 79 -8.65 -1.23 -10.35
CA ALA A 79 -8.32 -1.91 -9.11
C ALA A 79 -9.47 -1.83 -8.08
N ASN A 80 -10.17 -0.69 -8.02
CA ASN A 80 -11.31 -0.53 -7.11
C ASN A 80 -12.58 -1.30 -7.53
N ARG A 81 -12.61 -1.92 -8.71
CA ARG A 81 -13.72 -2.79 -9.12
C ARG A 81 -13.57 -4.21 -8.58
N ASN A 82 -12.37 -4.61 -8.23
CA ASN A 82 -12.08 -5.91 -7.64
C ASN A 82 -12.06 -5.78 -6.12
N HIS A 83 -13.07 -6.35 -5.47
CA HIS A 83 -13.13 -6.45 -4.03
C HIS A 83 -13.05 -7.92 -3.65
N TRP A 84 -12.03 -8.27 -2.92
CA TRP A 84 -11.89 -9.58 -2.28
C TRP A 84 -11.23 -9.40 -0.93
N THR A 85 -11.44 -10.37 -0.06
CA THR A 85 -10.74 -10.46 1.21
C THR A 85 -10.24 -11.89 1.41
N PRO A 86 -9.21 -12.12 2.23
CA PRO A 86 -8.75 -13.47 2.53
C PRO A 86 -9.86 -14.40 3.03
N LEU A 87 -10.90 -13.85 3.65
CA LEU A 87 -12.03 -14.59 4.18
C LEU A 87 -12.99 -15.14 3.11
N ASP A 88 -12.93 -14.63 1.89
CA ASP A 88 -13.76 -15.08 0.77
C ASP A 88 -13.27 -16.43 0.21
N ILE A 89 -12.04 -16.83 0.54
CA ILE A 89 -11.41 -18.03 0.02
C ILE A 89 -11.46 -19.16 1.06
N ASN A 90 -11.99 -20.32 0.65
CA ASN A 90 -12.14 -21.47 1.52
C ASN A 90 -10.81 -22.23 1.68
N MET A 91 -10.29 -22.27 2.90
CA MET A 91 -9.04 -22.96 3.26
C MET A 91 -9.24 -24.28 4.02
N ALA A 92 -10.46 -24.81 4.11
CA ALA A 92 -10.70 -26.04 4.86
C ALA A 92 -9.89 -27.24 4.34
N GLN A 93 -9.71 -27.34 3.02
CA GLN A 93 -8.86 -28.38 2.42
C GLN A 93 -7.37 -28.15 2.73
N ASP A 94 -6.94 -26.88 2.79
CA ASP A 94 -5.54 -26.53 3.10
C ASP A 94 -5.17 -26.94 4.53
N VAL A 95 -6.08 -26.82 5.49
CA VAL A 95 -5.90 -27.31 6.87
C VAL A 95 -5.67 -28.82 6.87
N HIS A 96 -6.47 -29.57 6.10
CA HIS A 96 -6.29 -31.02 5.95
C HIS A 96 -4.96 -31.35 5.26
N ASP A 97 -4.66 -30.70 4.15
CA ASP A 97 -3.46 -30.95 3.36
C ASP A 97 -2.19 -30.67 4.16
N TYR A 98 -2.15 -29.54 4.86
CA TYR A 98 -1.05 -29.16 5.73
C TYR A 98 -0.83 -30.22 6.84
N GLY A 99 -1.91 -30.66 7.49
CA GLY A 99 -1.85 -31.62 8.58
C GLY A 99 -1.48 -33.05 8.17
N HIS A 100 -1.86 -33.51 6.95
CA HIS A 100 -1.83 -34.93 6.61
C HIS A 100 -1.15 -35.25 5.28
N SER A 101 -1.04 -34.30 4.34
CA SER A 101 -0.60 -34.57 2.97
C SER A 101 0.80 -34.03 2.66
N LEU A 102 1.20 -32.94 3.31
CA LEU A 102 2.53 -32.34 3.12
C LEU A 102 3.59 -33.11 3.89
N THR A 103 4.76 -33.34 3.26
CA THR A 103 5.95 -33.81 3.95
C THR A 103 6.50 -32.76 4.92
N LEU A 104 7.44 -33.15 5.77
CA LEU A 104 8.09 -32.19 6.70
C LEU A 104 8.86 -31.11 5.94
N GLU A 105 9.51 -31.48 4.83
CA GLU A 105 10.27 -30.55 3.98
C GLU A 105 9.33 -29.57 3.28
N GLU A 106 8.17 -30.03 2.81
CA GLU A 106 7.17 -29.15 2.18
C GLU A 106 6.56 -28.18 3.18
N ARG A 107 6.27 -28.61 4.39
CA ARG A 107 5.84 -27.71 5.48
C ARG A 107 6.92 -26.70 5.80
N HIS A 108 8.17 -27.13 5.91
CA HIS A 108 9.30 -26.24 6.16
C HIS A 108 9.42 -25.16 5.08
N VAL A 109 9.32 -25.53 3.80
CA VAL A 109 9.33 -24.57 2.69
C VAL A 109 8.13 -23.64 2.77
N TYR A 110 6.93 -24.16 2.98
CA TYR A 110 5.70 -23.38 3.09
C TYR A 110 5.78 -22.32 4.19
N GLU A 111 6.17 -22.72 5.38
CA GLU A 111 6.30 -21.84 6.54
C GLU A 111 7.38 -20.75 6.35
N ASN A 112 8.50 -21.10 5.70
CA ASN A 112 9.54 -20.12 5.38
C ASN A 112 9.09 -19.13 4.29
N VAL A 113 8.28 -19.56 3.33
CA VAL A 113 7.64 -18.67 2.35
C VAL A 113 6.73 -17.68 3.06
N LEU A 114 5.82 -18.13 3.93
CA LEU A 114 4.96 -17.24 4.71
C LEU A 114 5.76 -16.24 5.54
N SER A 115 6.79 -16.71 6.26
CA SER A 115 7.66 -15.85 7.06
C SER A 115 8.36 -14.78 6.22
N TYR A 116 8.87 -15.17 5.06
CA TYR A 116 9.55 -14.25 4.14
C TYR A 116 8.57 -13.20 3.60
N LEU A 117 7.42 -13.61 3.08
CA LEU A 117 6.45 -12.72 2.46
C LEU A 117 5.84 -11.74 3.48
N THR A 118 5.41 -12.21 4.64
CA THR A 118 4.83 -11.34 5.69
C THR A 118 5.76 -10.19 6.08
N THR A 119 7.05 -10.46 6.21
CA THR A 119 8.03 -9.42 6.56
C THR A 119 8.31 -8.51 5.37
N SER A 120 8.30 -9.06 4.17
CA SER A 120 8.64 -8.35 2.93
C SER A 120 7.57 -7.34 2.53
N ASP A 121 6.29 -7.66 2.64
CA ASP A 121 5.19 -6.74 2.30
C ASP A 121 5.17 -5.51 3.21
N ILE A 122 5.56 -5.66 4.47
CA ILE A 122 5.74 -4.49 5.36
C ILE A 122 6.85 -3.56 4.82
N LEU A 123 7.93 -4.11 4.26
CA LEU A 123 8.97 -3.30 3.65
C LEU A 123 8.52 -2.67 2.34
N ALA A 124 7.79 -3.40 1.50
CA ALA A 124 7.18 -2.89 0.27
C ALA A 124 6.22 -1.73 0.57
N MET A 125 5.28 -1.94 1.49
CA MET A 125 4.33 -0.92 1.95
C MET A 125 5.05 0.34 2.45
N ARG A 126 6.10 0.19 3.26
CA ARG A 126 6.89 1.32 3.78
C ARG A 126 7.66 2.04 2.67
N ASN A 127 8.20 1.31 1.70
CA ASN A 127 8.83 1.91 0.54
C ASN A 127 7.83 2.75 -0.27
N ILE A 128 6.68 2.18 -0.60
CA ILE A 128 5.65 2.87 -1.39
C ILE A 128 5.11 4.08 -0.63
N GLY A 129 4.62 3.89 0.59
CA GLY A 129 3.92 4.92 1.36
C GLY A 129 4.82 6.00 1.92
N LEU A 130 6.02 5.65 2.37
CA LEU A 130 6.89 6.58 3.12
C LEU A 130 8.06 7.11 2.29
N ALA A 131 8.59 6.34 1.33
CA ALA A 131 9.74 6.78 0.55
C ALA A 131 9.35 7.34 -0.82
N VAL A 132 8.37 6.72 -1.49
CA VAL A 132 8.03 7.03 -2.89
C VAL A 132 6.88 8.03 -2.99
N MET A 133 5.76 7.77 -2.31
CA MET A 133 4.53 8.57 -2.47
C MET A 133 4.73 10.05 -2.13
N GLU A 134 5.53 10.37 -1.12
CA GLU A 134 5.85 11.74 -0.74
C GLU A 134 6.61 12.49 -1.84
N LYS A 135 7.37 11.79 -2.67
CA LYS A 135 8.18 12.38 -3.75
C LYS A 135 7.41 12.53 -5.07
N MET A 136 6.20 11.99 -5.14
CA MET A 136 5.31 12.14 -6.30
C MET A 136 4.58 13.49 -6.22
N SER A 137 4.64 14.29 -7.28
CA SER A 137 3.96 15.60 -7.32
C SER A 137 2.66 15.59 -8.09
N ALA A 138 2.41 14.60 -8.95
CA ALA A 138 1.14 14.46 -9.65
C ALA A 138 0.12 13.74 -8.76
N PRO A 139 -1.03 14.36 -8.43
CA PRO A 139 -2.02 13.76 -7.52
C PRO A 139 -2.53 12.40 -7.97
N GLU A 140 -2.70 12.19 -9.28
CA GLU A 140 -3.12 10.89 -9.83
C GLU A 140 -2.11 9.77 -9.57
N LEU A 141 -0.81 10.08 -9.49
CA LEU A 141 0.22 9.12 -9.11
C LEU A 141 0.20 8.83 -7.60
N GLN A 142 -0.08 9.83 -6.76
CA GLN A 142 -0.25 9.61 -5.32
C GLN A 142 -1.47 8.73 -5.03
N ILE A 143 -2.59 8.94 -5.73
CA ILE A 143 -3.78 8.11 -5.63
C ILE A 143 -3.47 6.66 -6.05
N TYR A 144 -2.74 6.49 -7.15
CA TYR A 144 -2.26 5.18 -7.58
C TYR A 144 -1.40 4.49 -6.50
N GLN A 145 -0.44 5.23 -5.91
CA GLN A 145 0.43 4.71 -4.84
C GLN A 145 -0.36 4.36 -3.56
N ALA A 146 -1.38 5.16 -3.21
CA ALA A 146 -2.24 4.87 -2.07
C ALA A 146 -2.99 3.53 -2.27
N ARG A 147 -3.40 3.23 -3.50
CA ARG A 147 -3.99 1.93 -3.82
C ARG A 147 -2.97 0.80 -3.68
N GLN A 148 -1.71 0.99 -4.10
CA GLN A 148 -0.65 -0.01 -3.89
C GLN A 148 -0.41 -0.27 -2.39
N VAL A 149 -0.35 0.77 -1.55
CA VAL A 149 -0.23 0.63 -0.08
C VAL A 149 -1.38 -0.21 0.49
N TYR A 150 -2.59 -0.02 -0.02
CA TYR A 150 -3.74 -0.85 0.36
C TYR A 150 -3.55 -2.31 -0.02
N GLU A 151 -3.06 -2.60 -1.24
CA GLU A 151 -2.80 -3.98 -1.69
C GLU A 151 -1.77 -4.66 -0.80
N GLU A 152 -0.65 -4.01 -0.48
CA GLU A 152 0.36 -4.57 0.43
C GLU A 152 -0.20 -4.86 1.83
N SER A 153 -1.15 -4.05 2.28
CA SER A 153 -1.85 -4.29 3.55
C SER A 153 -2.77 -5.52 3.46
N LEU A 154 -3.45 -5.69 2.33
CA LEU A 154 -4.29 -6.85 2.04
C LEU A 154 -3.44 -8.13 1.94
N HIS A 155 -2.28 -8.06 1.30
CA HIS A 155 -1.32 -9.17 1.22
C HIS A 155 -0.85 -9.59 2.63
N THR A 156 -0.46 -8.63 3.46
CA THR A 156 -0.08 -8.90 4.86
C THR A 156 -1.21 -9.61 5.62
N TRP A 157 -2.44 -9.17 5.47
CA TRP A 157 -3.60 -9.82 6.07
C TRP A 157 -3.80 -11.25 5.55
N THR A 158 -3.58 -11.47 4.26
CA THR A 158 -3.66 -12.80 3.65
C THR A 158 -2.69 -13.79 4.28
N TYR A 159 -1.43 -13.41 4.46
CA TYR A 159 -0.46 -14.28 5.11
C TYR A 159 -0.80 -14.54 6.58
N GLN A 160 -1.26 -13.52 7.29
CA GLN A 160 -1.76 -13.68 8.65
C GLN A 160 -2.93 -14.67 8.69
N HIS A 161 -3.89 -14.53 7.78
CA HIS A 161 -5.03 -15.44 7.68
C HIS A 161 -4.60 -16.89 7.40
N CYS A 162 -3.62 -17.10 6.52
CA CYS A 162 -3.04 -18.43 6.28
C CYS A 162 -2.42 -19.02 7.56
N ILE A 163 -1.62 -18.23 8.27
CA ILE A 163 -0.94 -18.63 9.52
C ILE A 163 -1.97 -19.03 10.58
N GLU A 164 -2.98 -18.21 10.80
CA GLU A 164 -4.04 -18.43 11.79
C GLU A 164 -4.90 -19.66 11.44
N THR A 165 -5.33 -19.75 10.19
CA THR A 165 -6.21 -20.85 9.73
C THR A 165 -5.53 -22.21 9.81
N LEU A 166 -4.22 -22.26 9.54
CA LEU A 166 -3.44 -23.49 9.64
C LEU A 166 -2.98 -23.81 11.07
N GLY A 167 -3.25 -22.93 12.03
CA GLY A 167 -2.86 -23.11 13.43
C GLY A 167 -1.36 -23.04 13.66
N LEU A 168 -0.62 -22.26 12.84
CA LEU A 168 0.82 -22.06 13.00
C LEU A 168 1.12 -21.10 14.13
N ASP A 169 2.28 -21.26 14.76
CA ASP A 169 2.74 -20.31 15.78
C ASP A 169 3.15 -18.98 15.12
N GLN A 170 2.35 -17.96 15.34
CA GLN A 170 2.57 -16.63 14.77
C GLN A 170 3.92 -16.05 15.22
N GLY A 171 4.27 -16.23 16.49
CA GLY A 171 5.52 -15.73 17.04
C GLY A 171 6.74 -16.40 16.39
N GLU A 172 6.67 -17.69 16.12
CA GLU A 172 7.72 -18.41 15.40
C GLU A 172 7.82 -17.95 13.95
N ILE A 173 6.70 -17.96 13.21
CA ILE A 173 6.69 -17.59 11.78
C ILE A 173 7.21 -16.15 11.58
N TYR A 174 6.69 -15.18 12.35
CA TYR A 174 7.08 -13.78 12.21
C TYR A 174 8.54 -13.50 12.62
N ASN A 175 9.14 -14.34 13.45
CA ASN A 175 10.52 -14.15 13.88
C ASN A 175 11.56 -14.94 13.06
N ARG A 176 11.16 -15.81 12.14
CA ARG A 176 12.10 -16.60 11.31
C ARG A 176 13.07 -15.74 10.50
N TYR A 177 12.65 -14.53 10.09
CA TYR A 177 13.57 -13.61 9.39
C TYR A 177 14.83 -13.27 10.21
N ARG A 178 14.80 -13.45 11.52
CA ARG A 178 15.96 -13.21 12.41
C ARG A 178 16.93 -14.39 12.48
N VAL A 179 16.42 -15.61 12.26
CA VAL A 179 17.17 -16.85 12.49
C VAL A 179 17.46 -17.63 11.21
N VAL A 180 16.68 -17.43 10.14
CA VAL A 180 16.92 -18.05 8.83
C VAL A 180 17.83 -17.14 8.00
N PRO A 181 19.10 -17.55 7.73
CA PRO A 181 20.10 -16.67 7.12
C PRO A 181 19.69 -16.11 5.76
N GLU A 182 19.00 -16.92 4.94
CA GLU A 182 18.57 -16.54 3.59
C GLU A 182 17.49 -15.47 3.63
N ILE A 183 16.53 -15.58 4.56
CA ILE A 183 15.49 -14.57 4.78
C ILE A 183 16.14 -13.32 5.36
N ASN A 184 16.97 -13.47 6.40
CA ASN A 184 17.66 -12.36 7.03
C ASN A 184 18.46 -11.55 6.00
N GLY A 185 19.25 -12.23 5.16
CA GLY A 185 20.08 -11.59 4.13
C GLY A 185 19.26 -10.71 3.19
N LYS A 186 18.11 -11.20 2.69
CA LYS A 186 17.19 -10.42 1.84
C LYS A 186 16.63 -9.20 2.58
N ILE A 187 16.12 -9.40 3.80
CA ILE A 187 15.54 -8.33 4.62
C ILE A 187 16.58 -7.24 4.93
N GLN A 188 17.84 -7.61 5.25
CA GLN A 188 18.91 -6.65 5.49
C GLN A 188 19.28 -5.83 4.23
N ILE A 189 19.24 -6.44 3.05
CA ILE A 189 19.48 -5.72 1.80
C ILE A 189 18.34 -4.73 1.55
N ALA A 190 17.09 -5.17 1.68
CA ALA A 190 15.91 -4.32 1.48
C ALA A 190 15.89 -3.15 2.48
N ASN A 191 16.15 -3.40 3.76
CA ASN A 191 16.22 -2.34 4.79
C ASN A 191 17.28 -1.30 4.45
N ARG A 192 18.50 -1.70 4.08
CA ARG A 192 19.54 -0.73 3.71
C ARG A 192 19.14 0.13 2.52
N ARG A 193 18.42 -0.43 1.54
CA ARG A 193 17.89 0.33 0.39
C ARG A 193 16.81 1.31 0.83
N LEU A 194 15.89 0.86 1.66
CA LEU A 194 14.82 1.67 2.19
C LEU A 194 15.35 2.81 3.06
N ASP A 195 16.24 2.52 4.01
CA ASP A 195 16.83 3.52 4.91
C ASP A 195 17.58 4.62 4.15
N SER A 196 18.18 4.28 3.01
CA SER A 196 18.89 5.25 2.19
C SER A 196 17.99 6.32 1.57
N VAL A 197 16.68 6.07 1.50
CA VAL A 197 15.68 6.95 0.84
C VAL A 197 14.56 7.43 1.77
N LEU A 198 14.49 6.92 3.01
CA LEU A 198 13.54 7.36 4.04
C LEU A 198 13.96 8.64 4.77
N ARG A 199 15.05 9.26 4.38
CA ARG A 199 15.52 10.48 5.00
C ARG A 199 14.61 11.67 4.67
N ALA A 200 14.31 12.48 5.68
CA ALA A 200 13.50 13.68 5.52
C ALA A 200 14.22 14.81 4.73
N ASP A 201 15.56 14.78 4.72
CA ASP A 201 16.43 15.78 4.11
C ASP A 201 16.88 15.44 2.69
N ILE A 202 16.26 14.45 2.05
CA ILE A 202 16.64 14.03 0.69
C ILE A 202 16.32 15.15 -0.31
N ASP A 203 17.33 15.59 -1.05
CA ASP A 203 17.21 16.60 -2.09
C ASP A 203 17.29 15.98 -3.49
N LEU A 204 16.12 15.77 -4.09
CA LEU A 204 16.01 15.17 -5.42
C LEU A 204 16.43 16.11 -6.57
N SER A 205 16.79 17.37 -6.28
CA SER A 205 17.47 18.23 -7.24
C SER A 205 18.97 17.91 -7.34
N ASN A 206 19.52 17.29 -6.30
CA ASN A 206 20.89 16.75 -6.30
C ASN A 206 20.94 15.46 -7.13
N ARG A 207 21.86 15.41 -8.10
CA ARG A 207 21.96 14.29 -9.04
C ARG A 207 22.28 12.94 -8.35
N ASP A 208 23.12 12.96 -7.32
CA ASP A 208 23.55 11.72 -6.64
C ASP A 208 22.44 11.20 -5.74
N GLU A 209 21.70 12.08 -5.08
CA GLU A 209 20.53 11.68 -4.29
C GLU A 209 19.38 11.18 -5.16
N LEU A 210 19.12 11.85 -6.28
CA LEU A 210 18.15 11.37 -7.28
C LEU A 210 18.55 9.99 -7.81
N HIS A 211 19.83 9.79 -8.15
CA HIS A 211 20.32 8.49 -8.62
C HIS A 211 20.11 7.40 -7.55
N ASN A 212 20.47 7.68 -6.29
CA ASN A 212 20.26 6.75 -5.19
C ASN A 212 18.78 6.41 -5.00
N PHE A 213 17.91 7.42 -5.05
CA PHE A 213 16.45 7.23 -4.97
C PHE A 213 15.93 6.34 -6.12
N LEU A 214 16.33 6.61 -7.35
CA LEU A 214 15.92 5.81 -8.51
C LEU A 214 16.44 4.38 -8.43
N MET A 215 17.66 4.17 -7.94
CA MET A 215 18.21 2.82 -7.73
C MET A 215 17.48 2.05 -6.63
N ALA A 216 17.02 2.72 -5.57
CA ALA A 216 16.19 2.11 -4.56
C ALA A 216 14.80 1.76 -5.12
N TYR A 217 14.20 2.67 -5.90
CA TYR A 217 12.92 2.43 -6.57
C TYR A 217 12.99 1.23 -7.54
N ILE A 218 14.03 1.17 -8.38
CA ILE A 218 14.25 0.05 -9.31
C ILE A 218 14.47 -1.26 -8.55
N PHE A 219 15.21 -1.20 -7.41
CA PHE A 219 15.40 -2.38 -6.57
C PHE A 219 14.05 -2.92 -6.07
N PHE A 220 13.20 -2.07 -5.51
CA PHE A 220 11.90 -2.53 -5.01
C PHE A 220 10.98 -3.00 -6.15
N ALA A 221 10.77 -2.19 -7.17
CA ALA A 221 9.83 -2.52 -8.23
C ALA A 221 10.30 -3.70 -9.12
N GLY A 222 11.60 -3.83 -9.36
CA GLY A 222 12.13 -4.83 -10.29
C GLY A 222 12.67 -6.09 -9.62
N ILE A 223 13.53 -5.93 -8.60
CA ILE A 223 14.18 -7.08 -7.97
C ILE A 223 13.32 -7.64 -6.84
N PHE A 224 12.83 -6.78 -5.98
CA PHE A 224 12.08 -7.18 -4.80
C PHE A 224 10.72 -7.75 -5.21
N GLU A 225 9.90 -6.98 -5.93
CA GLU A 225 8.60 -7.43 -6.42
C GLU A 225 8.73 -8.44 -7.57
N GLY A 226 9.37 -8.05 -8.67
CA GLY A 226 9.40 -8.84 -9.89
C GLY A 226 10.22 -10.14 -9.83
N CYS A 227 11.13 -10.28 -8.84
CA CYS A 227 11.97 -11.47 -8.72
C CYS A 227 11.81 -12.17 -7.37
N TRP A 228 12.02 -11.47 -6.27
CA TRP A 228 12.07 -12.12 -4.96
C TRP A 228 10.70 -12.58 -4.47
N PHE A 229 9.66 -11.74 -4.62
CA PHE A 229 8.30 -12.14 -4.29
C PHE A 229 7.81 -13.26 -5.19
N TYR A 230 7.99 -13.12 -6.49
CA TYR A 230 7.55 -14.13 -7.44
C TYR A 230 8.18 -15.50 -7.19
N ASN A 231 9.46 -15.54 -6.78
CA ASN A 231 10.11 -16.77 -6.35
C ASN A 231 9.49 -17.36 -5.07
N GLY A 232 8.95 -16.53 -4.19
CA GLY A 232 8.19 -16.99 -3.02
C GLY A 232 6.88 -17.69 -3.39
N PHE A 233 6.23 -17.26 -4.47
CA PHE A 233 4.98 -17.89 -4.94
C PHE A 233 5.19 -19.25 -5.60
N SER A 234 6.34 -19.47 -6.22
CA SER A 234 6.64 -20.70 -6.98
C SER A 234 6.42 -22.00 -6.19
N PRO A 235 6.87 -22.16 -4.93
CA PRO A 235 6.61 -23.36 -4.16
C PRO A 235 5.12 -23.60 -3.89
N ILE A 236 4.36 -22.53 -3.66
CA ILE A 236 2.91 -22.61 -3.41
C ILE A 236 2.19 -23.12 -4.66
N PHE A 237 2.53 -22.55 -5.84
CA PHE A 237 1.96 -23.01 -7.11
C PHE A 237 2.42 -24.42 -7.48
N ALA A 238 3.61 -24.87 -7.05
CA ALA A 238 4.05 -26.24 -7.21
C ALA A 238 3.20 -27.22 -6.39
N LEU A 239 2.79 -26.86 -5.17
CA LEU A 239 1.84 -27.64 -4.36
C LEU A 239 0.46 -27.67 -5.03
N GLN A 240 -0.03 -26.52 -5.52
CA GLN A 240 -1.31 -26.43 -6.23
C GLN A 240 -1.37 -27.35 -7.45
N ARG A 241 -0.30 -27.45 -8.23
CA ARG A 241 -0.22 -28.37 -9.39
C ARG A 241 -0.38 -29.83 -9.01
N ARG A 242 -0.06 -30.20 -7.78
CA ARG A 242 -0.26 -31.53 -7.19
C ARG A 242 -1.63 -31.68 -6.55
N GLY A 243 -2.46 -30.67 -6.59
CA GLY A 243 -3.80 -30.67 -6.00
C GLY A 243 -3.84 -30.30 -4.52
N LEU A 244 -2.72 -29.84 -3.94
CA LEU A 244 -2.55 -29.49 -2.53
C LEU A 244 -2.54 -27.97 -2.33
N MET A 245 -2.93 -27.52 -1.11
CA MET A 245 -2.87 -26.10 -0.68
C MET A 245 -3.53 -25.15 -1.68
N LYS A 246 -4.71 -25.53 -2.20
CA LYS A 246 -5.39 -24.79 -3.26
C LYS A 246 -5.94 -23.44 -2.81
N GLY A 247 -6.42 -23.33 -1.58
CA GLY A 247 -6.92 -22.10 -1.01
C GLY A 247 -5.81 -21.06 -0.86
N THR A 248 -4.64 -21.46 -0.32
CA THR A 248 -3.47 -20.58 -0.27
C THR A 248 -3.04 -20.13 -1.66
N ALA A 249 -3.00 -21.06 -2.62
CA ALA A 249 -2.62 -20.73 -4.00
C ALA A 249 -3.62 -19.76 -4.67
N GLU A 250 -4.92 -19.91 -4.40
CA GLU A 250 -5.95 -19.00 -4.88
C GLU A 250 -5.76 -17.59 -4.29
N GLN A 251 -5.49 -17.49 -2.99
CA GLN A 251 -5.17 -16.22 -2.36
C GLN A 251 -3.95 -15.56 -3.03
N PHE A 252 -2.88 -16.33 -3.30
CA PHE A 252 -1.68 -15.81 -3.94
C PHE A 252 -1.89 -15.40 -5.40
N LEU A 253 -2.87 -15.98 -6.10
CA LEU A 253 -3.25 -15.53 -7.46
C LEU A 253 -3.91 -14.15 -7.46
N HIS A 254 -4.52 -13.74 -6.36
CA HIS A 254 -5.06 -12.38 -6.23
C HIS A 254 -3.99 -11.33 -5.94
N HIS A 255 -2.77 -11.74 -5.57
CA HIS A 255 -1.60 -10.86 -5.37
C HIS A 255 -0.79 -10.65 -6.66
N ALA A 256 -0.90 -11.53 -7.64
CA ALA A 256 -0.16 -11.48 -8.91
C ALA A 256 -0.92 -10.66 -9.97
#